data_4d3d7715cb6723a81cb75efc3d314675
#
_entry.id   4d3d7715cb6723a81cb75efc3d314675
#
_cell.length_a   1.000
_cell.length_b   1.000
_cell.length_c   1.000
_cell.angle_alpha   90.00
_cell.angle_beta   90.00
_cell.angle_gamma   90.00
#
_symmetry.space_group_name_H-M   'P 1'
#
loop_
_entity.id
_entity.type
_entity.pdbx_description
1 polymer ?
#
loop_
_entity_poly.entity_id
_entity_poly.type
_entity_poly.pdbx_seq_one_letter_code
_entity_poly.pdbx_strand_id
1 'polypeptide(L)'
;DRLVVITPNTPKYRVYQSTGFPTWQLTQESFISRESGSGTRLETESFLREMGVDVEGIRVAVEVRSTESIKQMVSEGLGIAVISQSACEDYCKFKKLLAFNFDSVKLRRKLYLVRHKNSILSPIAQTFYDYAAGYYNKDRRPGQ
;
A
#
# COMPACT_ATOMS: atom_id res chain seq x y z
N ASP A 1 -3.22 2.23 8.35
CA ASP A 1 -3.25 2.20 6.89
C ASP A 1 -3.34 0.76 6.39
N ARG A 2 -3.86 0.57 5.19
CA ARG A 2 -3.96 -0.72 4.52
C ARG A 2 -3.16 -0.69 3.23
N LEU A 3 -2.34 -1.72 2.99
CA LEU A 3 -1.68 -1.93 1.72
C LEU A 3 -2.50 -2.89 0.85
N VAL A 4 -2.58 -2.59 -0.44
CA VAL A 4 -3.35 -3.34 -1.43
C VAL A 4 -2.52 -3.56 -2.70
N VAL A 5 -2.78 -4.67 -3.38
CA VAL A 5 -2.29 -4.87 -4.74
C VAL A 5 -3.15 -4.03 -5.68
N ILE A 6 -2.52 -3.23 -6.52
CA ILE A 6 -3.19 -2.51 -7.59
C ILE A 6 -2.84 -3.13 -8.96
N THR A 7 -3.85 -3.23 -9.80
CA THR A 7 -3.74 -3.76 -11.17
C THR A 7 -4.48 -2.87 -12.16
N PRO A 8 -4.18 -2.96 -13.46
CA PRO A 8 -5.04 -2.34 -14.47
C PRO A 8 -6.46 -2.91 -14.39
N ASN A 9 -7.45 -2.11 -14.76
CA ASN A 9 -8.85 -2.57 -14.78
C ASN A 9 -9.15 -3.36 -16.07
N THR A 10 -8.65 -4.58 -16.13
CA THR A 10 -8.83 -5.49 -17.28
C THR A 10 -9.59 -6.75 -16.89
N PRO A 11 -10.20 -7.50 -17.85
CA PRO A 11 -10.87 -8.77 -17.57
C PRO A 11 -9.96 -9.77 -16.83
N LYS A 12 -8.65 -9.78 -17.15
CA LYS A 12 -7.64 -10.65 -16.51
C LYS A 12 -7.69 -10.55 -14.98
N TYR A 13 -7.83 -9.35 -14.43
CA TYR A 13 -7.76 -9.13 -12.98
C TYR A 13 -9.14 -9.06 -12.31
N ARG A 14 -10.20 -8.79 -13.06
CA ARG A 14 -11.56 -8.73 -12.49
C ARG A 14 -12.01 -10.03 -11.85
N VAL A 15 -11.44 -11.16 -12.25
CA VAL A 15 -11.73 -12.49 -11.66
C VAL A 15 -11.38 -12.56 -10.18
N TYR A 16 -10.47 -11.71 -9.69
CA TYR A 16 -10.03 -11.68 -8.29
C TYR A 16 -10.88 -10.76 -7.38
N GLN A 17 -11.95 -10.15 -7.89
CA GLN A 17 -12.77 -9.21 -7.10
C GLN A 17 -13.43 -9.85 -5.88
N SER A 18 -13.75 -11.13 -5.93
CA SER A 18 -14.39 -11.88 -4.84
C SER A 18 -13.40 -12.61 -3.92
N THR A 19 -12.22 -12.97 -4.42
CA THR A 19 -11.26 -13.84 -3.72
C THR A 19 -10.02 -13.10 -3.19
N GLY A 20 -9.78 -11.88 -3.67
CA GLY A 20 -8.50 -11.21 -3.48
C GLY A 20 -7.47 -11.62 -4.53
N PHE A 21 -6.33 -10.92 -4.53
CA PHE A 21 -5.23 -11.20 -5.46
C PHE A 21 -4.38 -12.34 -4.90
N PRO A 22 -4.23 -13.47 -5.62
CA PRO A 22 -3.50 -14.61 -5.13
C PRO A 22 -1.99 -14.31 -5.07
N THR A 23 -1.36 -14.62 -3.95
CA THR A 23 0.06 -14.29 -3.71
C THR A 23 1.00 -14.95 -4.70
N TRP A 24 0.69 -16.19 -5.16
CA TRP A 24 1.48 -16.89 -6.18
C TRP A 24 1.51 -16.15 -7.53
N GLN A 25 0.48 -15.36 -7.84
CA GLN A 25 0.41 -14.60 -9.08
C GLN A 25 1.47 -13.47 -9.15
N LEU A 26 1.98 -13.01 -8.00
CA LEU A 26 2.99 -11.94 -7.94
C LEU A 26 4.26 -12.30 -8.72
N THR A 27 4.68 -13.56 -8.69
CA THR A 27 5.89 -14.01 -9.40
C THR A 27 5.67 -14.17 -10.91
N GLN A 28 4.40 -14.17 -11.36
CA GLN A 28 4.03 -14.28 -12.76
C GLN A 28 3.84 -12.92 -13.46
N GLU A 29 3.80 -11.84 -12.68
CA GLU A 29 3.52 -10.50 -13.18
C GLU A 29 4.78 -9.62 -13.21
N SER A 30 4.76 -8.60 -14.06
CA SER A 30 5.73 -7.51 -13.96
C SER A 30 5.38 -6.64 -12.76
N PHE A 31 6.31 -6.46 -11.84
CA PHE A 31 6.09 -5.72 -10.62
C PHE A 31 6.74 -4.34 -10.67
N ILE A 32 5.97 -3.31 -10.36
CA ILE A 32 6.44 -1.95 -10.19
C ILE A 32 6.67 -1.73 -8.71
N SER A 33 7.93 -1.71 -8.29
CA SER A 33 8.31 -1.61 -6.88
C SER A 33 8.49 -0.16 -6.45
N ARG A 34 8.35 0.05 -5.15
CA ARG A 34 8.88 1.25 -4.51
C ARG A 34 10.41 1.16 -4.42
N GLU A 35 11.03 2.30 -4.29
CA GLU A 35 12.47 2.42 -4.09
C GLU A 35 12.97 1.68 -2.84
N SER A 36 14.25 1.32 -2.84
CA SER A 36 14.92 0.77 -1.67
C SER A 36 14.80 1.74 -0.47
N GLY A 37 14.49 1.21 0.71
CA GLY A 37 14.26 1.99 1.93
C GLY A 37 12.81 2.51 2.08
N SER A 38 11.93 2.30 1.11
CA SER A 38 10.51 2.61 1.25
C SER A 38 9.85 1.74 2.33
N GLY A 39 9.18 2.37 3.30
CA GLY A 39 8.40 1.65 4.30
C GLY A 39 7.31 0.76 3.69
N THR A 40 6.68 1.19 2.60
CA THR A 40 5.70 0.38 1.86
C THR A 40 6.34 -0.90 1.30
N ARG A 41 7.54 -0.78 0.71
CA ARG A 41 8.28 -1.94 0.19
C ARG A 41 8.66 -2.89 1.31
N LEU A 42 9.26 -2.40 2.39
CA LEU A 42 9.69 -3.21 3.52
C LEU A 42 8.52 -3.99 4.16
N GLU A 43 7.40 -3.32 4.41
CA GLU A 43 6.20 -3.97 4.96
C GLU A 43 5.62 -5.01 4.00
N THR A 44 5.59 -4.71 2.70
CA THR A 44 5.11 -5.65 1.68
C THR A 44 6.01 -6.89 1.62
N GLU A 45 7.32 -6.71 1.53
CA GLU A 45 8.28 -7.82 1.45
C GLU A 45 8.25 -8.69 2.70
N SER A 46 8.15 -8.08 3.90
CA SER A 46 8.02 -8.81 5.17
C SER A 46 6.77 -9.68 5.19
N PHE A 47 5.62 -9.09 4.84
CA PHE A 47 4.35 -9.81 4.78
C PHE A 47 4.38 -10.97 3.76
N LEU A 48 4.94 -10.73 2.58
CA LEU A 48 5.03 -11.78 1.56
C LEU A 48 5.91 -12.95 1.99
N ARG A 49 7.03 -12.68 2.68
CA ARG A 49 7.87 -13.73 3.27
C ARG A 49 7.12 -14.53 4.34
N GLU A 50 6.33 -13.86 5.19
CA GLU A 50 5.47 -14.52 6.18
C GLU A 50 4.41 -15.42 5.53
N MET A 51 3.92 -15.04 4.33
CA MET A 51 3.00 -15.83 3.53
C MET A 51 3.69 -16.94 2.71
N GLY A 52 5.01 -17.11 2.85
CA GLY A 52 5.78 -18.13 2.12
C GLY A 52 6.05 -17.79 0.66
N VAL A 53 5.88 -16.53 0.25
CA VAL A 53 6.20 -16.10 -1.11
C VAL A 53 7.70 -15.87 -1.25
N ASP A 54 8.29 -16.41 -2.31
CA ASP A 54 9.65 -16.08 -2.72
C ASP A 54 9.72 -14.65 -3.26
N VAL A 55 10.09 -13.72 -2.39
CA VAL A 55 10.17 -12.30 -2.72
C VAL A 55 11.27 -12.01 -3.75
N GLU A 56 12.35 -12.80 -3.72
CA GLU A 56 13.47 -12.67 -4.66
C GLU A 56 13.08 -13.16 -6.07
N GLY A 57 12.07 -14.02 -6.17
CA GLY A 57 11.49 -14.49 -7.42
C GLY A 57 10.52 -13.48 -8.07
N ILE A 58 10.18 -12.39 -7.41
CA ILE A 58 9.31 -11.35 -7.97
C ILE A 58 10.07 -10.55 -9.02
N ARG A 59 9.55 -10.53 -10.26
CA ARG A 59 10.16 -9.81 -11.38
C ARG A 59 9.89 -8.30 -11.28
N VAL A 60 10.79 -7.57 -10.62
CA VAL A 60 10.73 -6.10 -10.56
C VAL A 60 11.12 -5.52 -11.91
N ALA A 61 10.17 -4.93 -12.63
CA ALA A 61 10.39 -4.27 -13.91
C ALA A 61 11.02 -2.87 -13.75
N VAL A 62 10.61 -2.15 -12.69
CA VAL A 62 11.10 -0.80 -12.42
C VAL A 62 10.91 -0.44 -10.94
N GLU A 63 11.82 0.38 -10.41
CA GLU A 63 11.69 1.00 -9.10
C GLU A 63 11.30 2.48 -9.23
N VAL A 64 10.28 2.90 -8.50
CA VAL A 64 9.68 4.24 -8.62
C VAL A 64 9.46 4.85 -7.24
N ARG A 65 9.86 6.11 -7.06
CA ARG A 65 9.68 6.85 -5.79
C ARG A 65 8.29 7.48 -5.65
N SER A 66 7.68 7.86 -6.75
CA SER A 66 6.39 8.54 -6.76
C SER A 66 5.23 7.56 -6.82
N THR A 67 4.36 7.56 -5.79
CA THR A 67 3.13 6.76 -5.79
C THR A 67 2.20 7.14 -6.93
N GLU A 68 2.18 8.41 -7.33
CA GLU A 68 1.38 8.88 -8.46
C GLU A 68 1.86 8.27 -9.79
N SER A 69 3.19 8.26 -10.00
CA SER A 69 3.78 7.61 -11.17
C SER A 69 3.50 6.10 -11.18
N ILE A 70 3.52 5.43 -10.02
CA ILE A 70 3.16 4.01 -9.92
C ILE A 70 1.70 3.79 -10.37
N LYS A 71 0.75 4.59 -9.87
CA LYS A 71 -0.67 4.49 -10.27
C LYS A 71 -0.83 4.65 -11.78
N GLN A 72 -0.16 5.64 -12.36
CA GLN A 72 -0.20 5.87 -13.80
C GLN A 72 0.36 4.67 -14.57
N MET A 73 1.56 4.21 -14.24
CA MET A 73 2.19 3.07 -14.91
C MET A 73 1.34 1.80 -14.83
N VAL A 74 0.74 1.52 -13.66
CA VAL A 74 -0.17 0.39 -13.52
C VAL A 74 -1.43 0.58 -14.37
N SER A 75 -2.01 1.78 -14.42
CA SER A 75 -3.22 2.04 -15.22
C SER A 75 -2.97 1.87 -16.71
N GLU A 76 -1.74 2.10 -17.17
CA GLU A 76 -1.30 1.88 -18.57
C GLU A 76 -0.89 0.41 -18.85
N GLY A 77 -1.00 -0.47 -17.87
CA GLY A 77 -0.76 -1.91 -18.04
C GLY A 77 0.72 -2.33 -18.00
N LEU A 78 1.62 -1.48 -17.49
CA LEU A 78 3.06 -1.77 -17.41
C LEU A 78 3.42 -2.80 -16.33
N GLY A 79 2.48 -3.11 -15.45
CA GLY A 79 2.65 -4.08 -14.37
C GLY A 79 1.62 -3.94 -13.26
N ILE A 80 1.92 -4.55 -12.14
CA ILE A 80 1.14 -4.45 -10.90
C ILE A 80 2.02 -3.84 -9.81
N ALA A 81 1.41 -3.33 -8.74
CA ALA A 81 2.16 -2.76 -7.61
C ALA A 81 1.43 -2.96 -6.29
N VAL A 82 2.13 -2.70 -5.18
CA VAL A 82 1.53 -2.62 -3.84
C VAL A 82 1.68 -1.20 -3.31
N ILE A 83 0.56 -0.58 -2.96
CA ILE A 83 0.53 0.78 -2.40
C ILE A 83 -0.52 0.89 -1.30
N SER A 84 -0.56 2.06 -0.64
CA SER A 84 -1.64 2.39 0.30
C SER A 84 -3.00 2.41 -0.40
N GLN A 85 -4.01 1.81 0.23
CA GLN A 85 -5.37 1.82 -0.27
C GLN A 85 -5.88 3.26 -0.45
N SER A 86 -5.64 4.13 0.52
CA SER A 86 -6.07 5.53 0.44
C SER A 86 -5.42 6.29 -0.72
N ALA A 87 -4.21 5.90 -1.12
CA ALA A 87 -3.51 6.53 -2.23
C ALA A 87 -4.07 6.15 -3.62
N CYS A 88 -4.85 5.07 -3.75
CA CYS A 88 -5.41 4.64 -5.03
C CYS A 88 -6.93 4.84 -5.16
N GLU A 89 -7.59 5.40 -4.15
CA GLU A 89 -9.06 5.57 -4.14
C GLU A 89 -9.58 6.36 -5.33
N ASP A 90 -8.88 7.41 -5.73
CA ASP A 90 -9.20 8.24 -6.89
C ASP A 90 -9.21 7.43 -8.20
N TYR A 91 -8.14 6.68 -8.47
CA TYR A 91 -8.04 5.85 -9.66
C TYR A 91 -9.03 4.68 -9.66
N CYS A 92 -9.31 4.10 -8.49
CA CYS A 92 -10.33 3.06 -8.35
C CYS A 92 -11.74 3.61 -8.58
N LYS A 93 -12.05 4.79 -8.04
CA LYS A 93 -13.33 5.48 -8.26
C LYS A 93 -13.58 5.75 -9.75
N PHE A 94 -12.54 6.15 -10.49
CA PHE A 94 -12.62 6.38 -11.93
C PHE A 94 -12.42 5.09 -12.76
N LYS A 95 -12.41 3.92 -12.12
CA LYS A 95 -12.28 2.60 -12.78
C LYS A 95 -11.01 2.45 -13.64
N LYS A 96 -9.95 3.21 -13.34
CA LYS A 96 -8.65 3.08 -13.98
C LYS A 96 -7.85 1.92 -13.42
N LEU A 97 -8.01 1.65 -12.12
CA LEU A 97 -7.34 0.58 -11.39
C LEU A 97 -8.36 -0.31 -10.67
N LEU A 98 -7.93 -1.53 -10.38
CA LEU A 98 -8.52 -2.41 -9.39
C LEU A 98 -7.57 -2.51 -8.20
N ALA A 99 -8.14 -2.63 -6.99
CA ALA A 99 -7.39 -2.78 -5.75
C ALA A 99 -7.85 -4.03 -5.01
N PHE A 100 -6.90 -4.86 -4.57
CA PHE A 100 -7.17 -6.15 -3.94
C PHE A 100 -6.42 -6.32 -2.64
N ASN A 101 -7.01 -7.06 -1.70
CA ASN A 101 -6.25 -7.69 -0.62
C ASN A 101 -5.48 -8.91 -1.18
N PHE A 102 -4.48 -9.37 -0.44
CA PHE A 102 -3.76 -10.61 -0.76
C PHE A 102 -4.56 -11.82 -0.26
N ASP A 103 -4.98 -12.72 -1.15
CA ASP A 103 -5.74 -13.94 -0.79
C ASP A 103 -6.81 -13.67 0.28
N SER A 104 -7.54 -12.54 0.18
CA SER A 104 -8.49 -12.03 1.17
C SER A 104 -7.89 -11.61 2.52
N VAL A 105 -6.58 -11.68 2.70
CA VAL A 105 -5.88 -11.18 3.90
C VAL A 105 -5.63 -9.67 3.78
N LYS A 106 -5.93 -8.94 4.85
CA LYS A 106 -5.75 -7.49 4.90
C LYS A 106 -4.38 -7.15 5.45
N LEU A 107 -3.46 -6.76 4.58
CA LEU A 107 -2.16 -6.22 5.00
C LEU A 107 -2.36 -4.84 5.62
N ARG A 108 -2.19 -4.76 6.94
CA ARG A 108 -2.31 -3.51 7.71
C ARG A 108 -0.96 -3.08 8.23
N ARG A 109 -0.66 -1.80 8.14
CA ARG A 109 0.51 -1.19 8.76
C ARG A 109 0.11 -0.09 9.75
N LYS A 110 0.96 0.13 10.74
CA LYS A 110 0.84 1.25 11.67
C LYS A 110 1.64 2.44 11.15
N LEU A 111 1.09 3.62 11.23
CA LEU A 111 1.80 4.86 11.05
C LEU A 111 2.03 5.48 12.43
N TYR A 112 3.20 6.09 12.63
CA TYR A 112 3.60 6.64 13.92
C TYR A 112 3.83 8.14 13.81
N LEU A 113 3.26 8.88 14.73
CA LEU A 113 3.60 10.29 14.94
C LEU A 113 4.76 10.33 15.93
N VAL A 114 5.95 10.68 15.44
CA VAL A 114 7.18 10.62 16.23
C VAL A 114 7.66 12.03 16.54
N ARG A 115 8.07 12.25 17.81
CA ARG A 115 8.74 13.48 18.24
C ARG A 115 9.96 13.14 19.11
N HIS A 116 10.94 14.01 19.10
CA HIS A 116 12.05 13.89 20.03
C HIS A 116 11.57 14.20 21.46
N LYS A 117 11.84 13.32 22.43
CA LYS A 117 11.29 13.42 23.81
C LYS A 117 11.68 14.70 24.55
N ASN A 118 12.87 15.24 24.24
CA ASN A 118 13.40 16.46 24.88
C ASN A 118 13.19 17.73 24.04
N SER A 119 12.47 17.64 22.93
CA SER A 119 12.20 18.80 22.07
C SER A 119 10.95 19.54 22.55
N ILE A 120 11.09 20.85 22.73
CA ILE A 120 9.96 21.75 22.91
C ILE A 120 9.43 22.07 21.51
N LEU A 121 8.21 21.64 21.23
CA LEU A 121 7.56 21.94 19.95
C LEU A 121 7.23 23.43 19.87
N SER A 122 7.36 24.02 18.68
CA SER A 122 6.79 25.34 18.44
C SER A 122 5.26 25.29 18.60
N PRO A 123 4.58 26.42 18.86
CA PRO A 123 3.12 26.46 19.03
C PRO A 123 2.37 25.81 17.84
N ILE A 124 2.84 26.08 16.61
CA ILE A 124 2.24 25.50 15.39
C ILE A 124 2.46 23.97 15.35
N ALA A 125 3.67 23.49 15.65
CA ALA A 125 3.98 22.06 15.67
C ALA A 125 3.19 21.35 16.78
N GLN A 126 2.99 21.96 17.94
CA GLN A 126 2.16 21.42 19.01
C GLN A 126 0.69 21.32 18.58
N THR A 127 0.15 22.38 17.98
CA THR A 127 -1.23 22.39 17.46
C THR A 127 -1.44 21.27 16.42
N PHE A 128 -0.50 21.11 15.49
CA PHE A 128 -0.56 20.02 14.51
C PHE A 128 -0.51 18.65 15.19
N TYR A 129 0.41 18.47 16.16
CA TYR A 129 0.55 17.21 16.89
C TYR A 129 -0.76 16.83 17.60
N ASP A 130 -1.35 17.79 18.34
CA ASP A 130 -2.59 17.56 19.09
C ASP A 130 -3.78 17.27 18.16
N TYR A 131 -3.88 18.01 17.05
CA TYR A 131 -4.88 17.77 16.02
C TYR A 131 -4.74 16.38 15.41
N ALA A 132 -3.55 16.00 14.96
CA ALA A 132 -3.29 14.69 14.33
C ALA A 132 -3.54 13.55 15.33
N ALA A 133 -3.05 13.67 16.56
CA ALA A 133 -3.29 12.68 17.61
C ALA A 133 -4.78 12.53 17.94
N GLY A 134 -5.51 13.64 18.02
CA GLY A 134 -6.95 13.65 18.28
C GLY A 134 -7.77 13.09 17.11
N TYR A 135 -7.40 13.39 15.87
CA TYR A 135 -8.07 12.93 14.67
C TYR A 135 -8.01 11.39 14.54
N TYR A 136 -6.81 10.82 14.65
CA TYR A 136 -6.62 9.39 14.48
C TYR A 136 -6.98 8.54 15.72
N ASN A 137 -7.06 9.14 16.91
CA ASN A 137 -7.54 8.43 18.12
C ASN A 137 -9.07 8.34 18.20
N LYS A 138 -9.82 9.21 17.51
CA LYS A 138 -11.31 9.12 17.46
C LYS A 138 -11.81 7.84 16.78
N ASP A 139 -11.00 7.23 15.92
CA ASP A 139 -11.33 5.95 15.25
C ASP A 139 -11.00 4.71 16.11
N ARG A 140 -10.40 4.89 17.29
CA ARG A 140 -10.26 3.81 18.28
C ARG A 140 -11.57 3.70 19.09
N ARG A 141 -12.62 3.17 18.50
CA ARG A 141 -13.72 2.62 19.31
C ARG A 141 -13.15 1.42 20.07
N PRO A 142 -13.31 1.34 21.40
CA PRO A 142 -12.91 0.16 22.16
C PRO A 142 -13.80 -1.00 21.71
N GLY A 143 -13.23 -2.04 21.10
CA GLY A 143 -13.88 -3.30 20.82
C GLY A 143 -14.15 -3.63 19.34
N GLN A 144 -13.10 -3.68 18.52
CA GLN A 144 -13.08 -4.54 17.31
C GLN A 144 -11.66 -5.08 17.08
#